data_a6d0294daeb6750ab7338653ac444230
#
_entry.id   a6d0294daeb6750ab7338653ac444230
#
_cell.length_a   1.000
_cell.length_b   1.000
_cell.length_c   1.000
_cell.angle_alpha   90.00
_cell.angle_beta   90.00
_cell.angle_gamma   90.00
#
_symmetry.space_group_name_H-M   'P 1'
#
loop_
_entity.id
_entity.type
_entity.pdbx_description
1 polymer ?
#
loop_
_entity_poly.entity_id
_entity_poly.type
_entity_poly.pdbx_seq_one_letter_code
_entity_poly.pdbx_strand_id
1 'polypeptide(L)'
;LEAVSSHQGYVSSDQEFNYPGRKSNTLVIRIPAEKFDQVLNEATSGVERFEQKEILVKDVSEEFVDIEARLNTKKELETRYTELLKQAKNVMEMVEIENQIGQLRADIESIEGRLAYLQDQVSFSTLSMTFYESVPEGMGLSHELK
;
A
#
# COMPACT_ATOMS: atom_id res chain seq x y z
N LEU A 1 5.06 12.67 15.12
CA LEU A 1 3.94 11.83 15.58
C LEU A 1 2.65 12.60 15.82
N GLU A 2 2.75 13.81 16.39
CA GLU A 2 1.58 14.66 16.59
C GLU A 2 0.92 15.06 15.27
N ALA A 3 1.74 15.38 14.26
CA ALA A 3 1.25 15.74 12.93
C ALA A 3 0.49 14.58 12.30
N VAL A 4 0.98 13.36 12.47
CA VAL A 4 0.34 12.15 11.95
C VAL A 4 -1.03 11.94 12.62
N SER A 5 -1.09 12.04 13.94
CA SER A 5 -2.33 11.84 14.69
C SER A 5 -3.36 12.93 14.39
N SER A 6 -2.91 14.19 14.29
CA SER A 6 -3.82 15.32 14.02
C SER A 6 -4.42 15.28 12.63
N HIS A 7 -3.78 14.59 11.68
CA HIS A 7 -4.28 14.44 10.32
C HIS A 7 -4.88 13.06 10.03
N GLN A 8 -5.29 12.34 11.08
CA GLN A 8 -5.93 11.04 10.98
C GLN A 8 -5.04 9.95 10.38
N GLY A 9 -3.74 10.14 10.45
CA GLY A 9 -2.78 9.13 10.07
C GLY A 9 -2.42 8.21 11.22
N TYR A 10 -1.68 7.17 10.94
CA TYR A 10 -1.16 6.29 11.97
C TYR A 10 0.20 5.72 11.57
N VAL A 11 0.97 5.31 12.55
CA VAL A 11 2.27 4.68 12.36
C VAL A 11 2.05 3.17 12.23
N SER A 12 2.37 2.61 11.07
CA SER A 12 2.23 1.17 10.84
C SER A 12 3.46 0.40 11.25
N SER A 13 4.63 1.04 11.27
CA SER A 13 5.89 0.41 11.67
C SER A 13 6.86 1.44 12.21
N ASP A 14 7.55 1.08 13.27
CA ASP A 14 8.58 1.92 13.87
C ASP A 14 9.74 1.00 14.26
N GLN A 15 10.86 1.13 13.55
CA GLN A 15 12.03 0.29 13.77
C GLN A 15 13.27 1.14 14.01
N GLU A 16 14.04 0.77 15.00
CA GLU A 16 15.28 1.43 15.35
C GLU A 16 16.44 0.45 15.17
N PHE A 17 17.46 0.89 14.44
CA PHE A 17 18.66 0.11 14.22
C PHE A 17 19.87 0.86 14.78
N ASN A 18 20.67 0.16 15.58
CA ASN A 18 21.90 0.70 16.15
C ASN A 18 23.10 0.10 15.46
N TYR A 19 23.91 0.94 14.83
CA TYR A 19 25.16 0.56 14.20
C TYR A 19 26.31 1.25 14.89
N PRO A 20 27.53 0.70 14.82
CA PRO A 20 28.71 1.39 15.37
C PRO A 20 28.86 2.79 14.77
N GLY A 21 28.77 3.80 15.62
CA GLY A 21 28.88 5.19 15.19
C GLY A 21 27.66 5.78 14.52
N ARG A 22 26.58 5.02 14.39
CA ARG A 22 25.38 5.49 13.68
C ARG A 22 24.09 4.86 14.25
N LYS A 23 23.07 5.66 14.34
CA LYS A 23 21.77 5.22 14.78
C LYS A 23 20.75 5.52 13.67
N SER A 24 19.95 4.55 13.33
CA SER A 24 18.94 4.65 12.27
C SER A 24 17.57 4.34 12.82
N ASN A 25 16.59 5.16 12.45
CA ASN A 25 15.21 4.94 12.84
C ASN A 25 14.33 5.04 11.60
N THR A 26 13.56 4.00 11.31
CA THR A 26 12.67 3.96 10.17
C THR A 26 11.22 3.94 10.63
N LEU A 27 10.47 4.92 10.17
CA LEU A 27 9.03 5.03 10.42
C LEU A 27 8.28 4.80 9.11
N VAL A 28 7.28 3.94 9.16
CA VAL A 28 6.34 3.78 8.06
C VAL A 28 4.99 4.30 8.53
N ILE A 29 4.52 5.33 7.87
CA ILE A 29 3.33 6.08 8.26
C ILE A 29 2.28 5.98 7.17
N ARG A 30 1.04 5.72 7.58
CA ARG A 30 -0.12 5.69 6.67
C ARG A 30 -0.92 6.96 6.92
N ILE A 31 -1.16 7.74 5.88
CA ILE A 31 -1.79 9.05 5.97
C ILE A 31 -2.89 9.12 4.91
N PRO A 32 -4.08 9.68 5.24
CA PRO A 32 -5.06 9.96 4.19
C PRO A 32 -4.44 10.76 3.06
N ALA A 33 -4.69 10.34 1.82
CA ALA A 33 -4.03 10.91 0.65
C ALA A 33 -4.19 12.43 0.56
N GLU A 34 -5.34 12.93 0.97
CA GLU A 34 -5.66 14.36 0.95
C GLU A 34 -4.77 15.20 1.88
N LYS A 35 -4.24 14.57 2.92
CA LYS A 35 -3.48 15.26 3.97
C LYS A 35 -1.99 14.98 3.91
N PHE A 36 -1.56 14.24 2.89
CA PHE A 36 -0.16 13.81 2.77
C PHE A 36 0.82 14.97 2.77
N ASP A 37 0.58 15.99 1.93
CA ASP A 37 1.49 17.12 1.82
C ASP A 37 1.60 17.92 3.11
N GLN A 38 0.48 18.10 3.81
CA GLN A 38 0.47 18.81 5.09
C GLN A 38 1.28 18.07 6.15
N VAL A 39 1.08 16.77 6.26
CA VAL A 39 1.81 15.94 7.23
C VAL A 39 3.30 15.93 6.91
N LEU A 40 3.64 15.82 5.63
CA LEU A 40 5.03 15.84 5.20
C LEU A 40 5.72 17.14 5.59
N ASN A 41 5.08 18.26 5.35
CA ASN A 41 5.65 19.56 5.70
C ASN A 41 5.81 19.73 7.20
N GLU A 42 4.81 19.35 7.99
CA GLU A 42 4.88 19.46 9.45
C GLU A 42 5.92 18.49 10.04
N ALA A 43 5.99 17.29 9.52
CA ALA A 43 6.95 16.30 10.01
C ALA A 43 8.40 16.70 9.73
N THR A 44 8.64 17.36 8.60
CA THR A 44 9.99 17.73 8.20
C THR A 44 10.44 19.08 8.72
N SER A 45 9.50 19.98 9.02
CA SER A 45 9.84 21.31 9.51
C SER A 45 10.41 21.32 10.94
N GLY A 46 10.08 20.31 11.74
CA GLY A 46 10.53 20.22 13.11
C GLY A 46 11.87 19.52 13.29
N VAL A 47 12.49 19.05 12.22
CA VAL A 47 13.75 18.30 12.33
C VAL A 47 14.90 19.13 11.79
N GLU A 48 15.81 19.51 12.69
CA GLU A 48 16.93 20.37 12.37
C GLU A 48 18.13 19.63 11.78
N ARG A 49 18.23 18.32 11.98
CA ARG A 49 19.38 17.52 11.55
C ARG A 49 18.96 16.28 10.78
N PHE A 50 18.92 16.40 9.47
CA PHE A 50 18.87 15.23 8.60
C PHE A 50 20.22 15.02 7.95
N GLU A 51 20.86 13.89 8.23
CA GLU A 51 22.02 13.48 7.45
C GLU A 51 21.56 12.85 6.14
N GLN A 52 20.49 12.08 6.23
CA GLN A 52 19.88 11.48 5.05
C GLN A 52 18.38 11.34 5.29
N LYS A 53 17.62 11.79 4.32
CA LYS A 53 16.18 11.69 4.33
C LYS A 53 15.73 10.94 3.09
N GLU A 54 15.06 9.83 3.30
CA GLU A 54 14.48 9.06 2.22
C GLU A 54 12.97 9.04 2.37
N ILE A 55 12.27 9.51 1.35
CA ILE A 55 10.81 9.52 1.32
C ILE A 55 10.35 8.69 0.14
N LEU A 56 9.59 7.65 0.43
CA LEU A 56 9.02 6.79 -0.58
C LEU A 56 7.50 6.96 -0.57
N VAL A 57 6.95 7.38 -1.70
CA VAL A 57 5.51 7.51 -1.89
C VAL A 57 5.07 6.43 -2.86
N LYS A 58 4.11 5.63 -2.44
CA LYS A 58 3.55 4.59 -3.29
C LYS A 58 2.19 5.07 -3.80
N ASP A 59 2.12 5.31 -5.11
CA ASP A 59 0.89 5.70 -5.78
C ASP A 59 0.39 4.53 -6.61
N VAL A 60 -0.78 4.02 -6.27
CA VAL A 60 -1.40 2.87 -6.95
C VAL A 60 -2.68 3.27 -7.69
N SER A 61 -2.89 4.57 -7.89
CA SER A 61 -4.11 5.08 -8.52
C SER A 61 -4.28 4.55 -9.95
N GLU A 62 -3.21 4.49 -10.72
CA GLU A 62 -3.25 3.97 -12.09
C GLU A 62 -3.59 2.47 -12.08
N GLU A 63 -2.96 1.70 -11.20
CA GLU A 63 -3.26 0.28 -11.06
C GLU A 63 -4.71 0.06 -10.64
N PHE A 64 -5.22 0.90 -9.73
CA PHE A 64 -6.61 0.82 -9.30
C PHE A 64 -7.57 0.98 -10.47
N VAL A 65 -7.36 2.00 -11.32
CA VAL A 65 -8.21 2.24 -12.50
C VAL A 65 -8.15 1.07 -13.48
N ASP A 66 -6.96 0.53 -13.73
CA ASP A 66 -6.77 -0.61 -14.62
C ASP A 66 -7.49 -1.86 -14.12
N ILE A 67 -7.37 -2.15 -12.83
CA ILE A 67 -8.02 -3.32 -12.22
C ILE A 67 -9.54 -3.16 -12.21
N GLU A 68 -10.03 -1.95 -11.93
CA GLU A 68 -11.47 -1.67 -11.98
C GLU A 68 -12.03 -1.88 -13.38
N ALA A 69 -11.33 -1.41 -14.41
CA ALA A 69 -11.72 -1.62 -15.80
C ALA A 69 -11.74 -3.12 -16.16
N ARG A 70 -10.74 -3.87 -15.68
CA ARG A 70 -10.66 -5.31 -15.91
C ARG A 70 -11.82 -6.04 -15.25
N LEU A 71 -12.17 -5.64 -14.03
CA LEU A 71 -13.31 -6.20 -13.31
C LEU A 71 -14.61 -6.00 -14.07
N ASN A 72 -14.83 -4.78 -14.56
CA ASN A 72 -16.04 -4.47 -15.34
C ASN A 72 -16.13 -5.32 -16.60
N THR A 73 -15.03 -5.50 -17.30
CA THR A 73 -14.97 -6.35 -18.50
C THR A 73 -15.32 -7.80 -18.17
N LYS A 74 -14.79 -8.33 -17.08
CA LYS A 74 -15.07 -9.71 -16.66
C LYS A 74 -16.54 -9.88 -16.24
N LYS A 75 -17.12 -8.89 -15.58
CA LYS A 75 -18.54 -8.93 -15.20
C LYS A 75 -19.46 -8.90 -16.43
N GLU A 76 -19.12 -8.10 -17.44
CA GLU A 76 -19.85 -8.08 -18.68
C GLU A 76 -19.80 -9.44 -19.38
N LEU A 77 -18.63 -10.07 -19.38
CA LEU A 77 -18.44 -11.38 -19.97
C LEU A 77 -19.25 -12.44 -19.23
N GLU A 78 -19.30 -12.38 -17.90
CA GLU A 78 -20.13 -13.26 -17.10
C GLU A 78 -21.61 -13.14 -17.48
N THR A 79 -22.10 -11.92 -17.65
CA THR A 79 -23.47 -11.66 -18.07
C THR A 79 -23.76 -12.30 -19.44
N ARG A 80 -22.83 -12.16 -20.38
CA ARG A 80 -22.97 -12.78 -21.72
C ARG A 80 -23.02 -14.30 -21.66
N TYR A 81 -22.16 -14.91 -20.84
CA TYR A 81 -22.16 -16.36 -20.67
C TYR A 81 -23.45 -16.85 -19.98
N THR A 82 -23.96 -16.08 -19.03
CA THR A 82 -25.23 -16.41 -18.36
C THR A 82 -26.39 -16.41 -19.35
N GLU A 83 -26.42 -15.44 -20.26
CA GLU A 83 -27.43 -15.40 -21.34
C GLU A 83 -27.23 -16.56 -22.30
N LEU A 84 -26.01 -16.88 -22.67
CA LEU A 84 -25.69 -17.99 -23.57
C LEU A 84 -26.13 -19.32 -22.96
N LEU A 85 -25.99 -19.47 -21.63
CA LEU A 85 -26.45 -20.66 -20.92
C LEU A 85 -27.94 -20.90 -21.10
N LYS A 86 -28.74 -19.82 -21.12
CA LYS A 86 -30.20 -19.92 -21.35
C LYS A 86 -30.52 -20.42 -22.73
N GLN A 87 -29.64 -20.27 -23.70
CA GLN A 87 -29.81 -20.69 -25.08
C GLN A 87 -29.17 -22.04 -25.40
N ALA A 88 -28.55 -22.67 -24.40
CA ALA A 88 -27.88 -23.96 -24.60
C ALA A 88 -28.90 -25.03 -25.01
N LYS A 89 -28.51 -25.83 -26.00
CA LYS A 89 -29.42 -26.81 -26.63
C LYS A 89 -29.31 -28.23 -26.01
N ASN A 90 -28.18 -28.53 -25.37
CA ASN A 90 -27.95 -29.84 -24.80
C ASN A 90 -27.10 -29.74 -23.54
N VAL A 91 -26.99 -30.86 -22.84
CA VAL A 91 -26.28 -30.90 -21.55
C VAL A 91 -24.79 -30.62 -21.72
N MET A 92 -24.17 -31.05 -22.82
CA MET A 92 -22.73 -30.82 -23.03
C MET A 92 -22.44 -29.33 -23.18
N GLU A 93 -23.26 -28.62 -23.93
CA GLU A 93 -23.12 -27.15 -24.04
C GLU A 93 -23.32 -26.47 -22.69
N MET A 94 -24.32 -26.91 -21.94
CA MET A 94 -24.57 -26.36 -20.59
C MET A 94 -23.38 -26.54 -19.66
N VAL A 95 -22.81 -27.72 -19.62
CA VAL A 95 -21.66 -28.02 -18.75
C VAL A 95 -20.45 -27.19 -19.14
N GLU A 96 -20.19 -27.06 -20.44
CA GLU A 96 -19.07 -26.26 -20.93
C GLU A 96 -19.23 -24.80 -20.55
N ILE A 97 -20.43 -24.24 -20.72
CA ILE A 97 -20.70 -22.84 -20.38
C ILE A 97 -20.62 -22.64 -18.88
N GLU A 98 -21.17 -23.55 -18.06
CA GLU A 98 -21.09 -23.49 -16.61
C GLU A 98 -19.65 -23.55 -16.11
N ASN A 99 -18.80 -24.34 -16.75
CA ASN A 99 -17.37 -24.37 -16.41
C ASN A 99 -16.71 -23.01 -16.68
N GLN A 100 -17.04 -22.38 -17.80
CA GLN A 100 -16.52 -21.06 -18.11
C GLN A 100 -17.01 -20.00 -17.12
N ILE A 101 -18.28 -20.05 -16.73
CA ILE A 101 -18.84 -19.16 -15.73
C ILE A 101 -18.12 -19.36 -14.39
N GLY A 102 -17.85 -20.62 -13.99
CA GLY A 102 -17.12 -20.93 -12.78
C GLY A 102 -15.72 -20.31 -12.75
N GLN A 103 -15.00 -20.40 -13.86
CA GLN A 103 -13.67 -19.79 -13.98
C GLN A 103 -13.76 -18.27 -13.92
N LEU A 104 -14.73 -17.67 -14.60
CA LEU A 104 -14.94 -16.24 -14.58
C LEU A 104 -15.24 -15.72 -13.17
N ARG A 105 -16.08 -16.43 -12.42
CA ARG A 105 -16.40 -16.06 -11.05
C ARG A 105 -15.19 -16.12 -10.15
N ALA A 106 -14.35 -17.14 -10.32
CA ALA A 106 -13.09 -17.22 -9.56
C ALA A 106 -12.18 -16.05 -9.89
N ASP A 107 -12.06 -15.69 -11.16
CA ASP A 107 -11.28 -14.54 -11.60
C ASP A 107 -11.83 -13.24 -11.02
N ILE A 108 -13.17 -13.07 -11.06
CA ILE A 108 -13.84 -11.89 -10.51
C ILE A 108 -13.57 -11.75 -9.02
N GLU A 109 -13.70 -12.83 -8.25
CA GLU A 109 -13.42 -12.80 -6.81
C GLU A 109 -11.98 -12.41 -6.52
N SER A 110 -11.03 -12.93 -7.29
CA SER A 110 -9.61 -12.59 -7.15
C SER A 110 -9.38 -11.11 -7.46
N ILE A 111 -9.99 -10.60 -8.52
CA ILE A 111 -9.86 -9.20 -8.92
C ILE A 111 -10.53 -8.28 -7.87
N GLU A 112 -11.69 -8.66 -7.36
CA GLU A 112 -12.38 -7.89 -6.31
C GLU A 112 -11.53 -7.80 -5.04
N GLY A 113 -10.86 -8.90 -4.66
CA GLY A 113 -9.94 -8.89 -3.53
C GLY A 113 -8.77 -7.94 -3.76
N ARG A 114 -8.18 -7.98 -4.95
CA ARG A 114 -7.10 -7.05 -5.31
C ARG A 114 -7.59 -5.60 -5.32
N LEU A 115 -8.78 -5.37 -5.85
CA LEU A 115 -9.37 -4.04 -5.91
C LEU A 115 -9.60 -3.46 -4.52
N ALA A 116 -10.11 -4.28 -3.59
CA ALA A 116 -10.30 -3.85 -2.21
C ALA A 116 -8.98 -3.44 -1.55
N TYR A 117 -7.93 -4.21 -1.78
CA TYR A 117 -6.59 -3.88 -1.30
C TYR A 117 -6.10 -2.55 -1.88
N LEU A 118 -6.24 -2.38 -3.19
CA LEU A 118 -5.81 -1.15 -3.87
C LEU A 118 -6.63 0.06 -3.43
N GLN A 119 -7.91 -0.13 -3.16
CA GLN A 119 -8.77 0.94 -2.66
C GLN A 119 -8.27 1.48 -1.32
N ASP A 120 -7.83 0.59 -0.44
CA ASP A 120 -7.20 0.98 0.81
C ASP A 120 -5.90 1.76 0.55
N GLN A 121 -5.09 1.30 -0.40
CA GLN A 121 -3.84 1.96 -0.76
C GLN A 121 -4.05 3.34 -1.38
N VAL A 122 -5.11 3.52 -2.16
CA VAL A 122 -5.46 4.82 -2.76
C VAL A 122 -5.95 5.80 -1.70
N SER A 123 -6.75 5.30 -0.74
CA SER A 123 -7.28 6.13 0.33
C SER A 123 -6.21 6.61 1.30
N PHE A 124 -5.14 5.84 1.47
CA PHE A 124 -4.04 6.17 2.37
C PHE A 124 -2.72 6.13 1.60
N SER A 125 -2.00 7.23 1.65
CA SER A 125 -0.63 7.27 1.14
C SER A 125 0.33 6.69 2.18
N THR A 126 1.39 6.05 1.71
CA THR A 126 2.41 5.49 2.58
C THR A 126 3.63 6.40 2.56
N LEU A 127 4.05 6.84 3.73
CA LEU A 127 5.27 7.62 3.91
C LEU A 127 6.26 6.77 4.70
N SER A 128 7.40 6.48 4.07
CA SER A 128 8.50 5.80 4.75
C SER A 128 9.61 6.81 4.98
N MET A 129 9.96 7.03 6.23
CA MET A 129 10.99 7.99 6.63
C MET A 129 12.08 7.28 7.40
N THR A 130 13.32 7.48 6.98
CA THR A 130 14.48 6.95 7.67
C THR A 130 15.31 8.10 8.18
N PHE A 131 15.56 8.12 9.48
CA PHE A 131 16.38 9.13 10.14
C PHE A 131 17.69 8.51 10.57
N TYR A 132 18.79 9.19 10.27
CA TYR A 132 20.10 8.79 10.70
C TYR A 132 20.65 9.78 11.72
N GLU A 133 21.21 9.26 12.78
CA GLU A 133 21.88 10.06 13.78
C GLU A 133 23.30 9.54 13.94
N SER A 134 24.26 10.43 13.72
CA SER A 134 25.67 10.10 13.95
C SER A 134 25.98 10.15 15.43
N VAL A 135 26.50 9.05 15.97
CA VAL A 135 27.00 9.01 17.33
C VAL A 135 28.53 9.17 17.25
N PRO A 136 29.10 10.22 17.86
CA PRO A 136 30.55 10.41 17.85
C PRO A 136 31.28 9.19 18.42
N GLU A 137 32.23 8.65 17.70
CA GLU A 137 33.01 7.49 18.13
C GLU A 137 33.67 7.69 19.47
N GLY A 138 34.19 8.89 19.71
CA GLY A 138 34.85 9.23 20.98
C GLY A 138 33.93 9.10 22.18
N MET A 139 32.66 9.41 22.03
CA MET A 139 31.70 9.26 23.12
C MET A 139 31.34 7.80 23.37
N GLY A 140 31.21 7.02 22.30
CA GLY A 140 30.96 5.60 22.42
C GLY A 140 32.09 4.87 23.10
N LEU A 141 33.33 5.14 22.71
CA LEU A 141 34.52 4.55 23.29
C LEU A 141 34.72 4.98 24.74
N SER A 142 34.43 6.22 25.07
CA SER A 142 34.52 6.72 26.42
C SER A 142 33.60 5.98 27.38
N HIS A 143 32.41 5.66 26.92
CA HIS A 143 31.45 4.91 27.71
C HIS A 143 31.86 3.47 27.91
N GLU A 144 32.44 2.86 26.93
CA GLU A 144 32.88 1.47 27.03
C GLU A 144 34.08 1.30 27.93
N LEU A 145 34.98 2.30 27.96
CA LEU A 145 36.18 2.26 28.79
C LEU A 145 35.96 2.61 30.24
N LYS A 146 34.82 3.14 30.55
CA LYS A 146 34.43 3.43 31.92
C LYS A 146 33.62 2.29 32.54
#